data_dfeea124a225b7bb0394849bffea0501
#
_entry.id   dfeea124a225b7bb0394849bffea0501
#
_cell.length_a   1.000
_cell.length_b   1.000
_cell.length_c   1.000
_cell.angle_alpha   90.00
_cell.angle_beta   90.00
_cell.angle_gamma   90.00
#
_symmetry.space_group_name_H-M   'P 1'
#
loop_
_entity.id
_entity.type
_entity.pdbx_description
1 polymer ?
#
loop_
_entity_poly.entity_id
_entity_poly.type
_entity_poly.pdbx_seq_one_letter_code
_entity_poly.pdbx_strand_id
1 'polypeptide(L)'
;RRADVLRPARLLDNPEVLVEAMKIYEERQQAAAAERDSAMLQMLSERIFAAEGDWVGGNPDGDITIVEFMDYRCGYCRRAYPEVEQLVASDGNIRLIVKEFPILGEQSVLAARFAIAVLQLEGPDAYKAVHDELMTMQGDINELSLELVADDLGFDVDAIVARMQDDAVTRVIAANHDLAQQLQINGTPSFIFGDEMVRGYVPLEAMRQIVAEERAEG
;
A
#
# COMPACT_ATOMS: atom_id res chain seq x y z
N ARG A 1 -43.80 12.22 25.90
CA ARG A 1 -43.02 10.99 26.26
C ARG A 1 -41.67 10.87 25.60
N ARG A 2 -41.30 11.65 24.55
CA ARG A 2 -39.97 11.66 23.94
C ARG A 2 -38.95 12.57 24.63
N ALA A 3 -39.39 13.53 25.41
CA ALA A 3 -38.51 14.52 26.08
C ALA A 3 -37.86 14.02 27.38
N ASP A 4 -38.25 12.86 27.89
CA ASP A 4 -37.77 12.32 29.18
C ASP A 4 -36.48 11.47 29.07
N VAL A 5 -36.06 11.13 27.85
CA VAL A 5 -34.87 10.27 27.61
C VAL A 5 -33.57 11.09 27.68
N LEU A 6 -33.64 12.43 27.49
CA LEU A 6 -32.45 13.30 27.39
C LEU A 6 -32.23 14.17 28.63
N ARG A 7 -32.71 13.78 29.84
CA ARG A 7 -32.34 14.50 31.08
C ARG A 7 -30.86 14.24 31.40
N PRO A 8 -30.00 15.27 31.46
CA PRO A 8 -28.58 15.12 31.79
C PRO A 8 -28.32 14.32 33.08
N ALA A 9 -29.22 14.49 34.07
CA ALA A 9 -29.14 13.76 35.35
C ALA A 9 -29.20 12.23 35.18
N ARG A 10 -30.00 11.71 34.25
CA ARG A 10 -30.07 10.25 33.99
C ARG A 10 -28.82 9.69 33.33
N LEU A 11 -28.12 10.45 32.49
CA LEU A 11 -26.84 10.05 31.91
C LEU A 11 -25.73 10.06 32.95
N LEU A 12 -25.78 10.96 33.92
CA LEU A 12 -24.83 11.00 35.04
C LEU A 12 -25.07 9.87 36.05
N ASP A 13 -26.33 9.46 36.22
CA ASP A 13 -26.69 8.31 37.07
C ASP A 13 -26.41 6.95 36.40
N ASN A 14 -26.30 6.92 35.08
CA ASN A 14 -26.01 5.69 34.29
C ASN A 14 -24.98 5.97 33.20
N PRO A 15 -23.71 6.23 33.56
CA PRO A 15 -22.66 6.61 32.61
C PRO A 15 -22.36 5.52 31.56
N GLU A 16 -22.67 4.26 31.87
CA GLU A 16 -22.55 3.13 30.95
C GLU A 16 -23.38 3.29 29.66
N VAL A 17 -24.52 3.99 29.73
CA VAL A 17 -25.37 4.27 28.56
C VAL A 17 -24.61 5.16 27.53
N LEU A 18 -23.79 6.08 28.02
CA LEU A 18 -22.95 6.91 27.16
C LEU A 18 -21.86 6.06 26.47
N VAL A 19 -21.21 5.17 27.21
CA VAL A 19 -20.19 4.26 26.70
C VAL A 19 -20.79 3.35 25.63
N GLU A 20 -21.96 2.76 25.91
CA GLU A 20 -22.67 1.91 24.94
C GLU A 20 -23.10 2.70 23.69
N ALA A 21 -23.61 3.91 23.86
CA ALA A 21 -23.97 4.78 22.74
C ALA A 21 -22.76 5.17 21.90
N MET A 22 -21.62 5.45 22.51
CA MET A 22 -20.36 5.71 21.79
C MET A 22 -19.89 4.48 21.00
N LYS A 23 -19.94 3.31 21.62
CA LYS A 23 -19.59 2.05 20.93
C LYS A 23 -20.47 1.80 19.71
N ILE A 24 -21.79 1.93 19.86
CA ILE A 24 -22.73 1.79 18.73
C ILE A 24 -22.47 2.86 17.65
N TYR A 25 -22.13 4.07 18.06
CA TYR A 25 -21.80 5.13 17.12
C TYR A 25 -20.51 4.80 16.33
N GLU A 26 -19.47 4.34 17.01
CA GLU A 26 -18.20 3.93 16.39
C GLU A 26 -18.39 2.74 15.43
N GLU A 27 -19.15 1.71 15.84
CA GLU A 27 -19.50 0.57 14.99
C GLU A 27 -20.23 1.01 13.70
N ARG A 28 -21.18 1.94 13.83
CA ARG A 28 -21.88 2.50 12.65
C ARG A 28 -20.97 3.32 11.75
N GLN A 29 -20.04 4.08 12.32
CA GLN A 29 -19.07 4.84 11.54
C GLN A 29 -18.10 3.91 10.79
N GLN A 30 -17.65 2.83 11.44
CA GLN A 30 -16.78 1.81 10.83
C GLN A 30 -17.53 1.09 9.69
N ALA A 31 -18.76 0.65 9.91
CA ALA A 31 -19.56 0.01 8.87
C ALA A 31 -19.80 0.94 7.66
N ALA A 32 -20.14 2.21 7.92
CA ALA A 32 -20.32 3.20 6.84
C ALA A 32 -19.01 3.55 6.11
N ALA A 33 -17.86 3.43 6.78
CA ALA A 33 -16.55 3.59 6.15
C ALA A 33 -16.22 2.38 5.27
N ALA A 34 -16.44 1.16 5.76
CA ALA A 34 -16.24 -0.06 5.00
C ALA A 34 -17.12 -0.12 3.73
N GLU A 35 -18.41 0.25 3.83
CA GLU A 35 -19.28 0.35 2.66
C GLU A 35 -18.76 1.35 1.60
N ARG A 36 -18.24 2.50 2.05
CA ARG A 36 -17.64 3.50 1.13
C ARG A 36 -16.36 2.98 0.50
N ASP A 37 -15.49 2.32 1.28
CA ASP A 37 -14.25 1.74 0.77
C ASP A 37 -14.56 0.66 -0.27
N SER A 38 -15.48 -0.27 0.01
CA SER A 38 -15.91 -1.30 -0.94
C SER A 38 -16.47 -0.70 -2.23
N ALA A 39 -17.32 0.32 -2.15
CA ALA A 39 -17.84 1.00 -3.34
C ALA A 39 -16.72 1.67 -4.17
N MET A 40 -15.72 2.27 -3.52
CA MET A 40 -14.57 2.87 -4.20
C MET A 40 -13.69 1.80 -4.85
N LEU A 41 -13.42 0.68 -4.17
CA LEU A 41 -12.65 -0.44 -4.70
C LEU A 41 -13.30 -1.03 -5.94
N GLN A 42 -14.62 -1.25 -5.92
CA GLN A 42 -15.37 -1.74 -7.08
C GLN A 42 -15.32 -0.76 -8.25
N MET A 43 -15.51 0.55 -8.00
CA MET A 43 -15.48 1.59 -9.04
C MET A 43 -14.12 1.72 -9.71
N LEU A 44 -13.04 1.53 -8.94
CA LEU A 44 -11.66 1.74 -9.37
C LEU A 44 -10.91 0.44 -9.64
N SER A 45 -11.60 -0.70 -9.64
CA SER A 45 -11.00 -2.06 -9.70
C SER A 45 -10.03 -2.22 -10.88
N GLU A 46 -10.40 -1.76 -12.08
CA GLU A 46 -9.50 -1.82 -13.24
C GLU A 46 -8.17 -1.09 -12.98
N ARG A 47 -8.22 0.09 -12.38
CA ARG A 47 -7.02 0.89 -12.07
C ARG A 47 -6.21 0.32 -10.92
N ILE A 48 -6.85 -0.32 -9.95
CA ILE A 48 -6.21 -0.96 -8.80
C ILE A 48 -5.46 -2.20 -9.27
N PHE A 49 -6.13 -3.07 -10.03
CA PHE A 49 -5.65 -4.42 -10.32
C PHE A 49 -5.03 -4.61 -11.72
N ALA A 50 -5.20 -3.66 -12.66
CA ALA A 50 -4.60 -3.74 -13.99
C ALA A 50 -3.06 -3.72 -13.96
N ALA A 51 -2.49 -3.04 -12.95
CA ALA A 51 -1.04 -2.96 -12.73
C ALA A 51 -0.23 -2.44 -13.93
N GLU A 52 -0.83 -1.62 -14.78
CA GLU A 52 -0.12 -1.02 -15.92
C GLU A 52 0.96 -0.06 -15.41
N GLY A 53 2.23 -0.42 -15.62
CA GLY A 53 3.38 0.33 -15.14
C GLY A 53 3.82 0.04 -13.71
N ASP A 54 3.08 -0.78 -12.96
CA ASP A 54 3.44 -1.23 -11.61
C ASP A 54 4.15 -2.59 -11.65
N TRP A 55 4.87 -2.90 -10.59
CA TRP A 55 5.48 -4.22 -10.45
C TRP A 55 4.47 -5.24 -9.92
N VAL A 56 4.53 -6.44 -10.50
CA VAL A 56 3.73 -7.60 -10.08
C VAL A 56 4.65 -8.74 -9.68
N GLY A 57 4.47 -9.23 -8.45
CA GLY A 57 5.21 -10.36 -7.89
C GLY A 57 4.31 -11.43 -7.29
N GLY A 58 4.93 -12.38 -6.61
CA GLY A 58 4.25 -13.55 -6.08
C GLY A 58 3.77 -14.49 -7.19
N ASN A 59 2.54 -15.01 -7.06
CA ASN A 59 1.91 -15.83 -8.09
C ASN A 59 1.01 -14.94 -8.98
N PRO A 60 1.35 -14.73 -10.28
CA PRO A 60 0.52 -13.91 -11.16
C PRO A 60 -0.92 -14.42 -11.33
N ASP A 61 -1.13 -15.74 -11.14
CA ASP A 61 -2.42 -16.42 -11.20
C ASP A 61 -3.00 -16.70 -9.80
N GLY A 62 -2.49 -16.01 -8.76
CA GLY A 62 -2.94 -16.16 -7.39
C GLY A 62 -4.43 -15.88 -7.21
N ASP A 63 -5.06 -16.61 -6.29
CA ASP A 63 -6.49 -16.51 -6.01
C ASP A 63 -6.87 -15.21 -5.28
N ILE A 64 -5.90 -14.57 -4.64
CA ILE A 64 -6.07 -13.25 -4.03
C ILE A 64 -5.00 -12.28 -4.54
N THR A 65 -5.39 -11.04 -4.77
CA THR A 65 -4.46 -9.96 -5.11
C THR A 65 -4.30 -9.03 -3.92
N ILE A 66 -3.04 -8.79 -3.53
CA ILE A 66 -2.68 -7.75 -2.57
C ILE A 66 -2.07 -6.59 -3.35
N VAL A 67 -2.54 -5.37 -3.09
CA VAL A 67 -1.96 -4.13 -3.64
C VAL A 67 -1.38 -3.33 -2.48
N GLU A 68 -0.09 -2.99 -2.57
CA GLU A 68 0.60 -2.16 -1.58
C GLU A 68 0.95 -0.79 -2.17
N PHE A 69 0.47 0.29 -1.54
CA PHE A 69 0.97 1.65 -1.76
C PHE A 69 2.10 1.91 -0.78
N MET A 70 3.32 2.08 -1.30
CA MET A 70 4.51 2.14 -0.46
C MET A 70 5.43 3.32 -0.78
N ASP A 71 6.33 3.59 0.14
CA ASP A 71 7.37 4.62 0.02
C ASP A 71 8.68 4.11 0.66
N TYR A 72 9.78 4.18 -0.06
CA TYR A 72 11.09 3.67 0.40
C TYR A 72 11.65 4.39 1.63
N ARG A 73 11.22 5.61 1.92
CA ARG A 73 11.60 6.35 3.14
C ARG A 73 10.66 6.14 4.31
N CYS A 74 9.56 5.43 4.11
CA CYS A 74 8.60 5.12 5.16
C CYS A 74 9.12 4.00 6.08
N GLY A 75 9.34 4.32 7.35
CA GLY A 75 9.80 3.33 8.33
C GLY A 75 8.81 2.18 8.55
N TYR A 76 7.51 2.42 8.39
CA TYR A 76 6.49 1.37 8.47
C TYR A 76 6.42 0.49 7.21
N CYS A 77 6.72 1.02 6.01
CA CYS A 77 6.89 0.20 4.81
C CYS A 77 8.10 -0.73 4.94
N ARG A 78 9.23 -0.20 5.40
CA ARG A 78 10.43 -1.00 5.67
C ARG A 78 10.21 -2.07 6.73
N ARG A 79 9.35 -1.80 7.71
CA ARG A 79 8.95 -2.80 8.70
C ARG A 79 8.01 -3.85 8.12
N ALA A 80 7.05 -3.45 7.28
CA ALA A 80 6.10 -4.35 6.63
C ALA A 80 6.78 -5.25 5.59
N TYR A 81 7.79 -4.74 4.89
CA TYR A 81 8.47 -5.42 3.79
C TYR A 81 8.82 -6.89 4.07
N PRO A 82 9.61 -7.26 5.12
CA PRO A 82 9.93 -8.66 5.37
C PRO A 82 8.69 -9.51 5.74
N GLU A 83 7.64 -8.91 6.28
CA GLU A 83 6.41 -9.60 6.63
C GLU A 83 5.54 -9.85 5.39
N VAL A 84 5.46 -8.90 4.46
CA VAL A 84 4.80 -9.06 3.15
C VAL A 84 5.52 -10.14 2.32
N GLU A 85 6.86 -10.09 2.25
CA GLU A 85 7.66 -11.12 1.59
C GLU A 85 7.40 -12.51 2.19
N GLN A 86 7.38 -12.62 3.51
CA GLN A 86 7.08 -13.88 4.20
C GLN A 86 5.65 -14.35 3.91
N LEU A 87 4.67 -13.47 3.90
CA LEU A 87 3.28 -13.78 3.58
C LEU A 87 3.19 -14.39 2.18
N VAL A 88 3.68 -13.65 1.18
CA VAL A 88 3.62 -14.07 -0.24
C VAL A 88 4.34 -15.38 -0.47
N ALA A 89 5.56 -15.52 0.07
CA ALA A 89 6.37 -16.74 -0.10
C ALA A 89 5.76 -17.96 0.63
N SER A 90 5.20 -17.80 1.82
CA SER A 90 4.64 -18.92 2.59
C SER A 90 3.26 -19.35 2.10
N ASP A 91 2.50 -18.45 1.51
CA ASP A 91 1.16 -18.73 0.96
C ASP A 91 1.25 -19.37 -0.43
N GLY A 92 2.05 -18.79 -1.33
CA GLY A 92 2.31 -19.30 -2.68
C GLY A 92 1.15 -19.07 -3.67
N ASN A 93 0.03 -18.50 -3.26
CA ASN A 93 -1.14 -18.25 -4.11
C ASN A 93 -1.63 -16.79 -4.08
N ILE A 94 -0.74 -15.89 -3.68
CA ILE A 94 -0.98 -14.45 -3.63
C ILE A 94 -0.31 -13.78 -4.84
N ARG A 95 -1.06 -12.94 -5.55
CA ARG A 95 -0.56 -11.96 -6.50
C ARG A 95 -0.29 -10.64 -5.78
N LEU A 96 0.94 -10.15 -5.80
CA LEU A 96 1.32 -8.88 -5.18
C LEU A 96 1.53 -7.80 -6.23
N ILE A 97 0.88 -6.65 -6.07
CA ILE A 97 1.10 -5.45 -6.88
C ILE A 97 1.71 -4.38 -5.98
N VAL A 98 2.87 -3.83 -6.35
CA VAL A 98 3.49 -2.72 -5.65
C VAL A 98 3.27 -1.44 -6.43
N LYS A 99 2.63 -0.46 -5.79
CA LYS A 99 2.40 0.88 -6.32
C LYS A 99 3.33 1.87 -5.66
N GLU A 100 4.27 2.39 -6.45
CA GLU A 100 5.16 3.45 -6.03
C GLU A 100 4.38 4.71 -5.66
N PHE A 101 4.39 5.06 -4.36
CA PHE A 101 3.64 6.18 -3.81
C PHE A 101 4.54 7.08 -2.95
N PRO A 102 5.48 7.82 -3.57
CA PRO A 102 6.46 8.63 -2.89
C PRO A 102 5.84 9.91 -2.33
N ILE A 103 5.63 9.95 -0.99
CA ILE A 103 4.98 11.06 -0.28
C ILE A 103 5.86 11.70 0.81
N LEU A 104 7.07 11.17 1.05
CA LEU A 104 7.94 11.61 2.15
C LEU A 104 9.13 12.47 1.69
N GLY A 105 8.99 13.14 0.54
CA GLY A 105 9.94 14.13 0.05
C GLY A 105 10.82 13.67 -1.10
N GLU A 106 11.86 14.45 -1.40
CA GLU A 106 12.67 14.30 -2.60
C GLU A 106 13.36 12.94 -2.71
N GLN A 107 13.86 12.40 -1.61
CA GLN A 107 14.51 11.08 -1.58
C GLN A 107 13.53 9.96 -1.93
N SER A 108 12.26 10.06 -1.50
CA SER A 108 11.21 9.12 -1.86
C SER A 108 10.91 9.16 -3.36
N VAL A 109 10.78 10.37 -3.92
CA VAL A 109 10.54 10.56 -5.35
C VAL A 109 11.72 10.02 -6.18
N LEU A 110 12.95 10.28 -5.74
CA LEU A 110 14.15 9.81 -6.43
C LEU A 110 14.21 8.27 -6.45
N ALA A 111 13.95 7.61 -5.30
CA ALA A 111 13.92 6.16 -5.19
C ALA A 111 12.82 5.53 -6.07
N ALA A 112 11.59 6.06 -6.02
CA ALA A 112 10.50 5.57 -6.84
C ALA A 112 10.79 5.72 -8.34
N ARG A 113 11.35 6.86 -8.77
CA ARG A 113 11.77 7.06 -10.17
C ARG A 113 12.82 6.06 -10.60
N PHE A 114 13.78 5.77 -9.74
CA PHE A 114 14.82 4.78 -10.01
C PHE A 114 14.22 3.37 -10.16
N ALA A 115 13.40 2.94 -9.21
CA ALA A 115 12.78 1.62 -9.27
C ALA A 115 11.90 1.43 -10.52
N ILE A 116 11.06 2.43 -10.85
CA ILE A 116 10.23 2.41 -12.06
C ILE A 116 11.10 2.40 -13.33
N ALA A 117 12.19 3.19 -13.37
CA ALA A 117 13.10 3.21 -14.51
C ALA A 117 13.73 1.82 -14.74
N VAL A 118 14.17 1.16 -13.66
CA VAL A 118 14.69 -0.21 -13.72
C VAL A 118 13.60 -1.19 -14.20
N LEU A 119 12.38 -1.10 -13.67
CA LEU A 119 11.26 -1.94 -14.14
C LEU A 119 11.05 -1.82 -15.65
N GLN A 120 11.10 -0.58 -16.17
CA GLN A 120 10.82 -0.29 -17.58
C GLN A 120 11.96 -0.71 -18.52
N LEU A 121 13.21 -0.74 -18.05
CA LEU A 121 14.37 -1.07 -18.86
C LEU A 121 14.78 -2.54 -18.73
N GLU A 122 14.81 -3.05 -17.50
CA GLU A 122 15.41 -4.33 -17.14
C GLU A 122 14.36 -5.39 -16.74
N GLY A 123 13.12 -4.98 -16.53
CA GLY A 123 12.01 -5.88 -16.24
C GLY A 123 11.77 -6.19 -14.75
N PRO A 124 10.82 -7.12 -14.48
CA PRO A 124 10.31 -7.32 -13.12
C PRO A 124 11.31 -7.93 -12.15
N ASP A 125 12.21 -8.80 -12.61
CA ASP A 125 13.22 -9.42 -11.74
C ASP A 125 14.25 -8.40 -11.27
N ALA A 126 14.64 -7.49 -12.17
CA ALA A 126 15.54 -6.38 -11.86
C ALA A 126 14.90 -5.39 -10.90
N TYR A 127 13.61 -5.06 -11.12
CA TYR A 127 12.85 -4.24 -10.16
C TYR A 127 12.86 -4.87 -8.76
N LYS A 128 12.61 -6.20 -8.67
CA LYS A 128 12.59 -6.89 -7.38
C LYS A 128 13.94 -6.77 -6.66
N ALA A 129 15.05 -6.96 -7.36
CA ALA A 129 16.38 -6.82 -6.78
C ALA A 129 16.61 -5.39 -6.26
N VAL A 130 16.27 -4.38 -7.05
CA VAL A 130 16.36 -2.97 -6.64
C VAL A 130 15.42 -2.64 -5.48
N HIS A 131 14.19 -3.14 -5.50
CA HIS A 131 13.23 -2.95 -4.43
C HIS A 131 13.77 -3.47 -3.08
N ASP A 132 14.37 -4.67 -3.09
CA ASP A 132 14.96 -5.28 -1.91
C ASP A 132 16.13 -4.44 -1.36
N GLU A 133 17.01 -3.96 -2.23
CA GLU A 133 18.11 -3.08 -1.86
C GLU A 133 17.60 -1.75 -1.26
N LEU A 134 16.63 -1.10 -1.90
CA LEU A 134 16.07 0.17 -1.42
C LEU A 134 15.32 0.02 -0.10
N MET A 135 14.57 -1.06 0.11
CA MET A 135 13.85 -1.33 1.37
C MET A 135 14.81 -1.58 2.55
N THR A 136 15.99 -2.13 2.28
CA THR A 136 16.99 -2.46 3.31
C THR A 136 18.09 -1.42 3.42
N MET A 137 18.24 -0.51 2.45
CA MET A 137 19.26 0.52 2.40
C MET A 137 19.29 1.37 3.66
N GLN A 138 20.49 1.57 4.20
CA GLN A 138 20.74 2.46 5.33
C GLN A 138 21.27 3.81 4.84
N GLY A 139 20.84 4.89 5.50
CA GLY A 139 21.30 6.25 5.17
C GLY A 139 20.43 6.97 4.15
N ASP A 140 21.04 7.93 3.47
CA ASP A 140 20.31 8.78 2.52
C ASP A 140 20.25 8.16 1.13
N ILE A 141 19.07 8.30 0.51
CA ILE A 141 18.89 7.98 -0.90
C ILE A 141 19.24 9.24 -1.72
N ASN A 142 20.27 9.13 -2.52
CA ASN A 142 20.73 10.19 -3.42
C ASN A 142 21.21 9.57 -4.75
N GLU A 143 21.52 10.40 -5.74
CA GLU A 143 21.94 9.94 -7.06
C GLU A 143 23.10 8.95 -6.98
N LEU A 144 24.16 9.28 -6.22
CA LEU A 144 25.32 8.42 -6.08
C LEU A 144 25.00 7.05 -5.47
N SER A 145 24.15 7.00 -4.43
CA SER A 145 23.76 5.73 -3.81
C SER A 145 22.93 4.85 -4.77
N LEU A 146 22.12 5.45 -5.63
CA LEU A 146 21.34 4.73 -6.64
C LEU A 146 22.20 4.25 -7.82
N GLU A 147 23.17 5.06 -8.25
CA GLU A 147 24.15 4.66 -9.26
C GLU A 147 24.98 3.46 -8.79
N LEU A 148 25.39 3.46 -7.50
CA LEU A 148 26.09 2.32 -6.93
C LEU A 148 25.23 1.06 -6.88
N VAL A 149 23.93 1.16 -6.55
CA VAL A 149 23.00 0.03 -6.60
C VAL A 149 22.88 -0.51 -8.02
N ALA A 150 22.75 0.37 -9.03
CA ALA A 150 22.67 -0.04 -10.42
C ALA A 150 23.95 -0.75 -10.89
N ASP A 151 25.12 -0.22 -10.54
CA ASP A 151 26.44 -0.79 -10.89
C ASP A 151 26.66 -2.15 -10.22
N ASP A 152 26.35 -2.24 -8.91
CA ASP A 152 26.48 -3.51 -8.14
C ASP A 152 25.56 -4.61 -8.68
N LEU A 153 24.39 -4.26 -9.21
CA LEU A 153 23.47 -5.18 -9.87
C LEU A 153 23.78 -5.41 -11.36
N GLY A 154 24.77 -4.71 -11.91
CA GLY A 154 25.24 -4.88 -13.28
C GLY A 154 24.36 -4.25 -14.35
N PHE A 155 23.58 -3.22 -13.99
CA PHE A 155 22.71 -2.49 -14.91
C PHE A 155 23.44 -1.31 -15.59
N ASP A 156 22.89 -0.85 -16.72
CA ASP A 156 23.39 0.34 -17.41
C ASP A 156 22.96 1.62 -16.67
N VAL A 157 23.87 2.15 -15.84
CA VAL A 157 23.67 3.32 -15.00
C VAL A 157 23.18 4.52 -15.81
N ASP A 158 23.85 4.82 -16.95
CA ASP A 158 23.52 5.98 -17.78
C ASP A 158 22.11 5.86 -18.38
N ALA A 159 21.74 4.66 -18.82
CA ALA A 159 20.40 4.41 -19.36
C ALA A 159 19.32 4.57 -18.27
N ILE A 160 19.56 4.08 -17.05
CA ILE A 160 18.62 4.22 -15.93
C ILE A 160 18.47 5.69 -15.53
N VAL A 161 19.58 6.42 -15.37
CA VAL A 161 19.56 7.85 -15.00
C VAL A 161 18.79 8.66 -16.06
N ALA A 162 19.00 8.37 -17.34
CA ALA A 162 18.24 9.01 -18.42
C ALA A 162 16.74 8.64 -18.34
N ARG A 163 16.40 7.36 -18.09
CA ARG A 163 15.01 6.90 -17.99
C ARG A 163 14.29 7.51 -16.79
N MET A 164 14.95 7.72 -15.66
CA MET A 164 14.39 8.39 -14.50
C MET A 164 13.80 9.76 -14.82
N GLN A 165 14.29 10.46 -15.84
CA GLN A 165 13.79 11.78 -16.26
C GLN A 165 12.64 11.70 -17.28
N ASP A 166 12.31 10.50 -17.78
CA ASP A 166 11.29 10.31 -18.80
C ASP A 166 9.87 10.56 -18.25
N ASP A 167 9.01 11.08 -19.11
CA ASP A 167 7.59 11.26 -18.84
C ASP A 167 6.87 9.93 -18.54
N ALA A 168 7.36 8.80 -19.07
CA ALA A 168 6.80 7.49 -18.79
C ALA A 168 6.90 7.14 -17.30
N VAL A 169 8.02 7.45 -16.65
CA VAL A 169 8.20 7.27 -15.19
C VAL A 169 7.30 8.24 -14.42
N THR A 170 7.26 9.50 -14.85
CA THR A 170 6.42 10.52 -14.21
C THR A 170 4.94 10.15 -14.25
N ARG A 171 4.46 9.59 -15.37
CA ARG A 171 3.06 9.15 -15.50
C ARG A 171 2.68 8.03 -14.52
N VAL A 172 3.55 7.06 -14.26
CA VAL A 172 3.29 5.99 -13.29
C VAL A 172 3.08 6.57 -11.89
N ILE A 173 4.02 7.40 -11.43
CA ILE A 173 3.92 8.05 -10.12
C ILE A 173 2.64 8.92 -10.03
N ALA A 174 2.36 9.71 -11.06
CA ALA A 174 1.16 10.55 -11.09
C ALA A 174 -0.13 9.74 -11.06
N ALA A 175 -0.19 8.61 -11.79
CA ALA A 175 -1.33 7.71 -11.80
C ALA A 175 -1.56 7.07 -10.42
N ASN A 176 -0.49 6.65 -9.73
CA ASN A 176 -0.57 6.10 -8.39
C ASN A 176 -1.01 7.16 -7.36
N HIS A 177 -0.52 8.39 -7.47
CA HIS A 177 -0.98 9.50 -6.62
C HIS A 177 -2.47 9.83 -6.85
N ASP A 178 -2.91 9.90 -8.11
CA ASP A 178 -4.31 10.16 -8.44
C ASP A 178 -5.23 9.03 -7.93
N LEU A 179 -4.82 7.77 -8.11
CA LEU A 179 -5.55 6.62 -7.58
C LEU A 179 -5.62 6.65 -6.05
N ALA A 180 -4.49 6.90 -5.37
CA ALA A 180 -4.44 7.01 -3.91
C ALA A 180 -5.36 8.13 -3.41
N GLN A 181 -5.40 9.28 -4.09
CA GLN A 181 -6.30 10.38 -3.74
C GLN A 181 -7.77 9.97 -3.85
N GLN A 182 -8.16 9.27 -4.92
CA GLN A 182 -9.54 8.78 -5.11
C GLN A 182 -9.93 7.75 -4.05
N LEU A 183 -8.98 6.89 -3.64
CA LEU A 183 -9.14 5.90 -2.56
C LEU A 183 -9.00 6.50 -1.16
N GLN A 184 -8.78 7.81 -1.05
CA GLN A 184 -8.53 8.50 0.23
C GLN A 184 -7.36 7.91 1.03
N ILE A 185 -6.34 7.40 0.31
CA ILE A 185 -5.09 6.93 0.89
C ILE A 185 -4.19 8.14 1.10
N ASN A 186 -3.82 8.42 2.36
CA ASN A 186 -3.04 9.58 2.75
C ASN A 186 -1.72 9.22 3.45
N GLY A 187 -1.37 7.95 3.49
CA GLY A 187 -0.16 7.46 4.16
C GLY A 187 0.28 6.10 3.64
N THR A 188 1.50 5.73 3.98
CA THR A 188 2.13 4.45 3.63
C THR A 188 2.57 3.69 4.88
N PRO A 189 2.59 2.35 4.86
CA PRO A 189 1.99 1.54 3.82
C PRO A 189 0.46 1.64 3.84
N SER A 190 -0.19 1.40 2.72
CA SER A 190 -1.62 1.13 2.66
C SER A 190 -1.83 -0.07 1.74
N PHE A 191 -2.69 -0.98 2.15
CA PHE A 191 -2.92 -2.24 1.48
C PHE A 191 -4.36 -2.38 0.99
N ILE A 192 -4.54 -3.12 -0.09
CA ILE A 192 -5.83 -3.64 -0.52
C ILE A 192 -5.64 -5.16 -0.62
N PHE A 193 -6.40 -5.91 0.18
CA PHE A 193 -6.45 -7.37 0.17
C PHE A 193 -7.78 -7.76 -0.48
N GLY A 194 -7.79 -8.18 -1.75
CA GLY A 194 -9.05 -8.42 -2.43
C GLY A 194 -9.97 -7.20 -2.37
N ASP A 195 -11.04 -7.29 -1.60
CA ASP A 195 -12.05 -6.25 -1.42
C ASP A 195 -11.87 -5.45 -0.10
N GLU A 196 -10.87 -5.78 0.73
CA GLU A 196 -10.61 -5.09 1.99
C GLU A 196 -9.48 -4.07 1.88
N MET A 197 -9.74 -2.84 2.33
CA MET A 197 -8.74 -1.76 2.40
C MET A 197 -8.22 -1.58 3.82
N VAL A 198 -6.90 -1.68 3.98
CA VAL A 198 -6.20 -1.49 5.24
C VAL A 198 -5.23 -0.33 5.14
N ARG A 199 -5.47 0.72 5.92
CA ARG A 199 -4.61 1.92 5.96
C ARG A 199 -3.62 1.81 7.12
N GLY A 200 -2.34 1.75 6.79
CA GLY A 200 -1.24 1.64 7.74
C GLY A 200 -0.67 0.22 7.83
N TYR A 201 0.31 0.10 8.70
CA TYR A 201 1.00 -1.16 8.94
C TYR A 201 0.12 -2.15 9.72
N VAL A 202 0.12 -3.39 9.28
CA VAL A 202 -0.45 -4.54 10.01
C VAL A 202 0.59 -5.65 10.15
N PRO A 203 0.65 -6.35 11.29
CA PRO A 203 1.57 -7.48 11.47
C PRO A 203 1.21 -8.67 10.58
N LEU A 204 2.19 -9.53 10.30
CA LEU A 204 2.04 -10.72 9.45
C LEU A 204 0.82 -11.60 9.80
N GLU A 205 0.59 -11.85 11.09
CA GLU A 205 -0.54 -12.70 11.52
C GLU A 205 -1.90 -12.05 11.21
N ALA A 206 -2.00 -10.72 11.29
CA ALA A 206 -3.20 -10.01 10.88
C ALA A 206 -3.38 -10.03 9.36
N MET A 207 -2.30 -9.88 8.58
CA MET A 207 -2.35 -10.05 7.12
C MET A 207 -2.84 -11.44 6.72
N ARG A 208 -2.35 -12.51 7.40
CA ARG A 208 -2.80 -13.89 7.17
C ARG A 208 -4.27 -14.09 7.46
N GLN A 209 -4.76 -13.45 8.54
CA GLN A 209 -6.16 -13.51 8.89
C GLN A 209 -7.03 -12.84 7.83
N ILE A 210 -6.67 -11.64 7.38
CA ILE A 210 -7.37 -10.92 6.31
C ILE A 210 -7.41 -11.76 5.03
N VAL A 211 -6.28 -12.32 4.60
CA VAL A 211 -6.22 -13.20 3.42
C VAL A 211 -7.16 -14.41 3.56
N ALA A 212 -7.24 -15.00 4.76
CA ALA A 212 -8.13 -16.15 5.01
C ALA A 212 -9.61 -15.73 4.98
N GLU A 213 -9.95 -14.57 5.52
CA GLU A 213 -11.30 -14.01 5.52
C GLU A 213 -11.76 -13.69 4.10
N GLU A 214 -10.94 -12.99 3.30
CA GLU A 214 -11.20 -12.68 1.89
C GLU A 214 -11.44 -13.95 1.04
N ARG A 215 -10.65 -15.01 1.27
CA ARG A 215 -10.86 -16.30 0.59
C ARG A 215 -12.14 -17.03 0.99
N ALA A 216 -12.67 -16.75 2.17
CA ALA A 216 -13.91 -17.37 2.65
C ALA A 216 -15.16 -16.65 2.11
N GLU A 217 -15.02 -15.40 1.69
CA GLU A 217 -16.11 -14.56 1.17
C GLU A 217 -16.23 -14.62 -0.36
N GLY A 218 -15.16 -14.95 -1.09
CA GLY A 218 -15.10 -15.09 -2.56
C GLY A 218 -15.36 -16.50 -3.01
#